data_41594056bb899bb8aff8a2f3fc272f35
#
_entry.id   41594056bb899bb8aff8a2f3fc272f35
#
_cell.length_a   1.000
_cell.length_b   1.000
_cell.length_c   1.000
_cell.angle_alpha   90.00
_cell.angle_beta   90.00
_cell.angle_gamma   90.00
#
_symmetry.space_group_name_H-M   'P 1'
#
loop_
_entity.id
_entity.type
_entity.pdbx_description
1 polymer ?
#
loop_
_entity_poly.entity_id
_entity_poly.type
_entity_poly.pdbx_seq_one_letter_code
_entity_poly.pdbx_strand_id
1 'polypeptide(L)'
;MADDNPCSMIPLPQKLKDIQSSEAAWAALQPKFIALRPIKHCTSGIYNLSAGTLLLGNANRMALQHLQLPTQVGDPLDWRSIVLDKTIIAVGLCVFEHDLITIITRQVPQWFTLHKLTIGLISAPSTTQVGLLDIEMMLLECSTGRAHPEAENTTVFIMRSSISPILMSKIVGKNLVLVLNCIHTVPGKNRVLFWNWRMGILKTVSQPTYQIAPPYDY
;
A
#
# COMPACT_ATOMS: atom_id res chain seq x y z
N MET A 1 11.48 -10.66 13.04
CA MET A 1 12.28 -9.42 13.16
C MET A 1 12.10 -8.94 14.57
N ALA A 2 13.19 -8.78 15.30
CA ALA A 2 13.16 -8.19 16.63
C ALA A 2 12.78 -6.72 16.45
N ASP A 3 11.85 -6.29 17.27
CA ASP A 3 11.32 -4.94 17.25
C ASP A 3 12.35 -4.00 17.91
N ASP A 4 13.17 -3.38 17.10
CA ASP A 4 14.15 -2.36 17.53
C ASP A 4 13.45 -1.02 17.83
N ASN A 5 12.24 -1.07 18.40
CA ASN A 5 11.59 0.14 18.85
C ASN A 5 12.36 0.73 20.05
N PRO A 6 13.10 1.84 19.87
CA PRO A 6 13.86 2.46 20.95
C PRO A 6 12.95 2.98 22.08
N CYS A 7 11.65 3.15 21.82
CA CYS A 7 10.64 3.55 22.80
C CYS A 7 10.04 2.38 23.58
N SER A 8 10.44 1.14 23.31
CA SER A 8 9.94 -0.02 24.06
C SER A 8 10.49 -0.01 25.49
N MET A 9 9.60 0.07 26.47
CA MET A 9 9.94 0.00 27.90
C MET A 9 10.36 -1.40 28.39
N ILE A 10 10.38 -2.40 27.51
CA ILE A 10 10.76 -3.76 27.87
C ILE A 10 12.28 -3.83 28.08
N PRO A 11 12.76 -4.30 29.24
CA PRO A 11 14.19 -4.45 29.50
C PRO A 11 14.88 -5.34 28.48
N LEU A 12 16.11 -5.00 28.10
CA LEU A 12 16.88 -5.74 27.08
C LEU A 12 16.98 -7.26 27.37
N PRO A 13 17.20 -7.71 28.61
CA PRO A 13 17.21 -9.15 28.91
C PRO A 13 15.88 -9.85 28.63
N GLN A 14 14.76 -9.16 28.85
CA GLN A 14 13.45 -9.70 28.55
C GLN A 14 13.22 -9.79 27.05
N LYS A 15 13.60 -8.75 26.30
CA LYS A 15 13.54 -8.78 24.82
C LYS A 15 14.35 -9.93 24.25
N LEU A 16 15.56 -10.16 24.77
CA LEU A 16 16.41 -11.28 24.31
C LEU A 16 15.75 -12.63 24.59
N LYS A 17 15.18 -12.81 25.77
CA LYS A 17 14.46 -14.03 26.14
C LYS A 17 13.26 -14.27 25.24
N ASP A 18 12.50 -13.22 24.92
CA ASP A 18 11.31 -13.30 24.06
C ASP A 18 11.71 -13.67 22.60
N ILE A 19 12.82 -13.10 22.11
CA ILE A 19 13.38 -13.45 20.80
C ILE A 19 13.79 -14.93 20.78
N GLN A 20 14.59 -15.38 21.74
CA GLN A 20 15.05 -16.77 21.83
C GLN A 20 13.87 -17.74 21.93
N SER A 21 12.86 -17.41 22.74
CA SER A 21 11.64 -18.21 22.84
C SER A 21 10.87 -18.29 21.52
N SER A 22 10.80 -17.17 20.82
CA SER A 22 10.14 -17.08 19.50
C SER A 22 10.90 -17.90 18.45
N GLU A 23 12.23 -17.79 18.40
CA GLU A 23 13.06 -18.58 17.49
C GLU A 23 12.94 -20.08 17.76
N ALA A 24 12.95 -20.49 19.04
CA ALA A 24 12.75 -21.89 19.42
C ALA A 24 11.36 -22.41 18.99
N ALA A 25 10.32 -21.60 19.17
CA ALA A 25 8.96 -21.95 18.73
C ALA A 25 8.87 -22.09 17.20
N TRP A 26 9.52 -21.20 16.45
CA TRP A 26 9.62 -21.28 14.99
C TRP A 26 10.39 -22.53 14.55
N ALA A 27 11.52 -22.83 15.17
CA ALA A 27 12.32 -24.01 14.86
C ALA A 27 11.55 -25.33 15.13
N ALA A 28 10.72 -25.33 16.16
CA ALA A 28 9.88 -26.46 16.52
C ALA A 28 8.53 -26.49 15.76
N LEU A 29 8.21 -25.48 14.94
CA LEU A 29 6.90 -25.28 14.31
C LEU A 29 5.74 -25.31 15.33
N GLN A 30 5.98 -24.79 16.52
CA GLN A 30 5.02 -24.77 17.63
C GLN A 30 4.45 -23.36 17.80
N PRO A 31 3.27 -23.05 17.25
CA PRO A 31 2.64 -21.75 17.48
C PRO A 31 2.20 -21.64 18.95
N LYS A 32 2.31 -20.44 19.53
CA LYS A 32 1.82 -20.16 20.89
C LYS A 32 0.32 -20.41 21.03
N PHE A 33 -0.43 -20.11 19.98
CA PHE A 33 -1.86 -20.40 19.85
C PHE A 33 -2.27 -20.33 18.38
N ILE A 34 -3.45 -20.87 18.10
CA ILE A 34 -4.08 -20.81 16.77
C ILE A 34 -5.45 -20.16 16.96
N ALA A 35 -5.72 -19.09 16.19
CA ALA A 35 -7.02 -18.44 16.15
C ALA A 35 -7.58 -18.47 14.72
N LEU A 36 -8.79 -18.99 14.55
CA LEU A 36 -9.49 -19.01 13.28
C LEU A 36 -10.45 -17.82 13.21
N ARG A 37 -10.37 -17.05 12.14
CA ARG A 37 -11.30 -15.94 11.91
C ARG A 37 -11.87 -15.97 10.50
N PRO A 38 -13.19 -15.95 10.37
CA PRO A 38 -13.82 -15.89 9.06
C PRO A 38 -13.59 -14.52 8.42
N ILE A 39 -13.21 -14.53 7.16
CA ILE A 39 -13.24 -13.33 6.30
C ILE A 39 -14.65 -13.25 5.73
N LYS A 40 -15.39 -12.20 6.10
CA LYS A 40 -16.80 -12.02 5.74
C LYS A 40 -17.03 -11.38 4.35
N HIS A 41 -15.96 -11.13 3.60
CA HIS A 41 -16.03 -10.48 2.29
C HIS A 41 -15.12 -11.21 1.29
N CYS A 42 -15.44 -11.08 0.00
CA CYS A 42 -14.52 -11.51 -1.05
C CYS A 42 -13.32 -10.57 -1.09
N THR A 43 -12.11 -11.13 -1.02
CA THR A 43 -10.87 -10.38 -1.06
C THR A 43 -10.42 -10.12 -2.48
N SER A 44 -9.71 -9.00 -2.70
CA SER A 44 -8.93 -8.74 -3.90
C SER A 44 -7.50 -9.27 -3.71
N GLY A 45 -6.65 -9.12 -4.75
CA GLY A 45 -5.22 -9.39 -4.63
C GLY A 45 -4.43 -8.34 -3.81
N ILE A 46 -5.12 -7.37 -3.19
CA ILE A 46 -4.49 -6.35 -2.33
C ILE A 46 -4.44 -6.89 -0.91
N TYR A 47 -3.25 -7.10 -0.40
CA TYR A 47 -3.02 -7.49 0.98
C TYR A 47 -1.69 -6.94 1.48
N ASN A 48 -1.58 -6.76 2.77
CA ASN A 48 -0.33 -6.41 3.46
C ASN A 48 -0.36 -6.95 4.88
N LEU A 49 0.80 -7.31 5.39
CA LEU A 49 1.01 -7.71 6.78
C LEU A 49 2.24 -6.97 7.30
N SER A 50 2.03 -6.10 8.26
CA SER A 50 3.11 -5.33 8.87
C SER A 50 2.79 -5.04 10.33
N ALA A 51 3.79 -5.17 11.20
CA ALA A 51 3.67 -4.85 12.63
C ALA A 51 2.43 -5.47 13.31
N GLY A 52 2.12 -6.72 12.98
CA GLY A 52 0.95 -7.41 13.53
C GLY A 52 -0.40 -6.93 12.98
N THR A 53 -0.42 -6.04 12.02
CA THR A 53 -1.66 -5.60 11.33
C THR A 53 -1.79 -6.30 9.99
N LEU A 54 -2.87 -7.08 9.85
CA LEU A 54 -3.27 -7.68 8.58
C LEU A 54 -4.25 -6.76 7.87
N LEU A 55 -3.98 -6.47 6.60
CA LEU A 55 -4.80 -5.63 5.74
C LEU A 55 -5.22 -6.41 4.50
N LEU A 56 -6.51 -6.36 4.16
CA LEU A 56 -7.10 -7.02 3.00
C LEU A 56 -7.97 -6.03 2.21
N GLY A 57 -7.78 -5.97 0.90
CA GLY A 57 -8.68 -5.25 0.00
C GLY A 57 -9.91 -6.09 -0.33
N ASN A 58 -11.09 -5.47 -0.39
CA ASN A 58 -12.30 -6.14 -0.86
C ASN A 58 -12.29 -6.32 -2.40
N ALA A 59 -13.16 -7.18 -2.92
CA ALA A 59 -13.19 -7.55 -4.35
C ALA A 59 -13.36 -6.36 -5.29
N ASN A 60 -14.17 -5.37 -4.92
CA ASN A 60 -14.37 -4.16 -5.73
C ASN A 60 -13.24 -3.14 -5.61
N ARG A 61 -12.26 -3.39 -4.72
CA ARG A 61 -11.11 -2.51 -4.46
C ARG A 61 -11.48 -1.08 -4.02
N MET A 62 -12.63 -0.92 -3.38
CA MET A 62 -13.09 0.38 -2.85
C MET A 62 -13.08 0.42 -1.32
N ALA A 63 -12.68 -0.66 -0.68
CA ALA A 63 -12.51 -0.71 0.77
C ALA A 63 -11.34 -1.60 1.16
N LEU A 64 -10.75 -1.26 2.29
CA LEU A 64 -9.74 -2.06 2.99
C LEU A 64 -10.33 -2.52 4.31
N GLN A 65 -10.11 -3.79 4.61
CA GLN A 65 -10.38 -4.36 5.93
C GLN A 65 -9.05 -4.53 6.64
N HIS A 66 -8.93 -4.07 7.86
CA HIS A 66 -7.73 -4.28 8.65
C HIS A 66 -8.07 -4.92 10.00
N LEU A 67 -7.17 -5.73 10.46
CA LEU A 67 -7.26 -6.49 11.68
C LEU A 67 -5.93 -6.42 12.42
N GLN A 68 -5.93 -5.99 13.67
CA GLN A 68 -4.78 -6.19 14.54
C GLN A 68 -4.73 -7.65 14.94
N LEU A 69 -3.62 -8.33 14.60
CA LEU A 69 -3.42 -9.72 14.98
C LEU A 69 -3.27 -9.84 16.51
N PRO A 70 -3.84 -10.90 17.11
CA PRO A 70 -3.76 -11.10 18.55
C PRO A 70 -2.33 -11.42 18.96
N THR A 71 -1.93 -10.93 20.12
CA THR A 71 -0.66 -11.22 20.75
C THR A 71 -0.79 -12.32 21.82
N GLN A 72 -2.02 -12.50 22.32
CA GLN A 72 -2.36 -13.50 23.32
C GLN A 72 -3.76 -14.07 23.09
N VAL A 73 -4.05 -15.19 23.78
CA VAL A 73 -5.38 -15.79 23.77
C VAL A 73 -6.38 -14.84 24.44
N GLY A 74 -7.50 -14.57 23.75
CA GLY A 74 -8.56 -13.69 24.26
C GLY A 74 -8.47 -12.24 23.78
N ASP A 75 -7.42 -11.84 23.09
CA ASP A 75 -7.36 -10.54 22.47
C ASP A 75 -8.55 -10.33 21.49
N PRO A 76 -9.16 -9.14 21.48
CA PRO A 76 -10.23 -8.84 20.55
C PRO A 76 -9.71 -8.90 19.10
N LEU A 77 -10.53 -9.49 18.24
CA LEU A 77 -10.22 -9.67 16.82
C LEU A 77 -11.32 -8.98 15.99
N ASP A 78 -11.27 -7.65 16.01
CA ASP A 78 -12.28 -6.84 15.34
C ASP A 78 -11.76 -6.32 14.00
N TRP A 79 -12.45 -6.71 12.92
CA TRP A 79 -12.22 -6.14 11.62
C TRP A 79 -12.73 -4.69 11.58
N ARG A 80 -11.86 -3.80 11.17
CA ARG A 80 -12.19 -2.41 10.89
C ARG A 80 -12.16 -2.17 9.38
N SER A 81 -12.94 -1.21 8.89
CA SER A 81 -13.07 -0.92 7.47
C SER A 81 -12.70 0.52 7.15
N ILE A 82 -11.87 0.71 6.15
CA ILE A 82 -11.61 2.01 5.52
C ILE A 82 -12.28 1.96 4.15
N VAL A 83 -13.33 2.76 3.96
CA VAL A 83 -14.08 2.83 2.70
C VAL A 83 -13.66 4.07 1.92
N LEU A 84 -13.43 3.91 0.63
CA LEU A 84 -13.02 4.97 -0.28
C LEU A 84 -13.99 5.08 -1.45
N ASP A 85 -14.04 6.24 -2.06
CA ASP A 85 -14.79 6.53 -3.29
C ASP A 85 -13.96 6.25 -4.57
N LYS A 86 -12.73 5.76 -4.42
CA LYS A 86 -11.74 5.54 -5.49
C LYS A 86 -11.27 4.09 -5.51
N THR A 87 -10.86 3.61 -6.69
CA THR A 87 -10.33 2.25 -6.82
C THR A 87 -8.90 2.17 -6.28
N ILE A 88 -8.70 1.31 -5.30
CA ILE A 88 -7.39 1.04 -4.70
C ILE A 88 -6.56 0.17 -5.64
N ILE A 89 -5.30 0.52 -5.85
CA ILE A 89 -4.36 -0.26 -6.69
C ILE A 89 -3.15 -0.77 -5.90
N ALA A 90 -2.76 -0.07 -4.83
CA ALA A 90 -1.69 -0.51 -3.94
C ALA A 90 -1.85 0.07 -2.55
N VAL A 91 -1.20 -0.54 -1.57
CA VAL A 91 -1.15 -0.08 -0.18
C VAL A 91 0.25 -0.25 0.40
N GLY A 92 0.61 0.63 1.31
CA GLY A 92 1.82 0.54 2.13
C GLY A 92 1.50 0.82 3.59
N LEU A 93 2.17 0.11 4.49
CA LEU A 93 1.94 0.22 5.93
C LEU A 93 3.22 0.67 6.65
N CYS A 94 3.05 1.60 7.59
CA CYS A 94 4.03 1.94 8.62
C CYS A 94 3.31 2.16 9.95
N VAL A 95 2.64 1.09 10.42
CA VAL A 95 1.71 1.16 11.56
C VAL A 95 2.46 1.46 12.85
N PHE A 96 3.61 0.82 13.05
CA PHE A 96 4.32 0.83 14.32
C PHE A 96 4.96 2.19 14.66
N GLU A 97 5.57 2.82 13.65
CA GLU A 97 6.27 4.09 13.89
C GLU A 97 5.33 5.30 13.85
N HIS A 98 4.31 5.24 12.99
CA HIS A 98 3.54 6.42 12.64
C HIS A 98 2.03 6.20 12.56
N ASP A 99 1.51 5.01 12.84
CA ASP A 99 0.09 4.67 12.56
C ASP A 99 -0.33 5.01 11.11
N LEU A 100 0.61 4.94 10.18
CA LEU A 100 0.45 5.42 8.81
C LEU A 100 0.10 4.29 7.85
N ILE A 101 -0.96 4.50 7.06
CA ILE A 101 -1.26 3.73 5.85
C ILE A 101 -1.19 4.65 4.64
N THR A 102 -0.47 4.22 3.61
CA THR A 102 -0.53 4.86 2.29
C THR A 102 -1.44 4.04 1.39
N ILE A 103 -2.43 4.69 0.81
CA ILE A 103 -3.36 4.06 -0.13
C ILE A 103 -3.17 4.72 -1.49
N ILE A 104 -2.80 3.92 -2.48
CA ILE A 104 -2.65 4.42 -3.84
C ILE A 104 -3.91 4.05 -4.61
N THR A 105 -4.55 5.07 -5.16
CA THR A 105 -5.83 4.96 -5.86
C THR A 105 -5.70 5.37 -7.31
N ARG A 106 -6.66 4.91 -8.10
CA ARG A 106 -6.89 5.40 -9.46
C ARG A 106 -8.32 5.87 -9.62
N GLN A 107 -8.50 6.91 -10.40
CA GLN A 107 -9.82 7.39 -10.78
C GLN A 107 -9.83 7.88 -12.23
N VAL A 108 -10.99 7.80 -12.86
CA VAL A 108 -11.21 8.46 -14.14
C VAL A 108 -11.38 9.95 -13.87
N PRO A 109 -10.63 10.84 -14.55
CA PRO A 109 -10.78 12.28 -14.35
C PRO A 109 -12.22 12.73 -14.56
N GLN A 110 -12.73 13.59 -13.69
CA GLN A 110 -14.14 14.04 -13.74
C GLN A 110 -14.49 14.74 -15.05
N TRP A 111 -13.55 15.48 -15.66
CA TRP A 111 -13.77 16.13 -16.95
C TRP A 111 -14.06 15.14 -18.09
N PHE A 112 -13.54 13.89 -17.98
CA PHE A 112 -13.80 12.84 -18.97
C PHE A 112 -15.25 12.33 -18.89
N THR A 113 -15.82 12.30 -17.71
CA THR A 113 -17.23 11.91 -17.47
C THR A 113 -18.19 12.98 -18.00
N LEU A 114 -17.87 14.26 -17.84
CA LEU A 114 -18.66 15.39 -18.35
C LEU A 114 -18.67 15.41 -19.88
N HIS A 115 -17.53 15.17 -20.55
CA HIS A 115 -17.47 15.08 -22.02
C HIS A 115 -18.32 13.97 -22.61
N LYS A 116 -18.40 12.81 -21.93
CA LYS A 116 -19.29 11.71 -22.37
C LYS A 116 -20.77 12.09 -22.30
N LEU A 117 -21.16 12.87 -21.32
CA LEU A 117 -22.56 13.33 -21.18
C LEU A 117 -22.93 14.40 -22.21
N THR A 118 -21.97 15.20 -22.63
CA THR A 118 -22.22 16.30 -23.59
C THR A 118 -22.20 15.82 -25.05
N ILE A 119 -21.49 14.76 -25.38
CA ILE A 119 -21.37 14.19 -26.74
C ILE A 119 -22.30 12.99 -26.98
N GLY A 120 -23.30 12.81 -26.14
CA GLY A 120 -24.21 11.64 -26.10
C GLY A 120 -25.08 11.38 -27.32
N LEU A 121 -24.71 11.78 -28.53
CA LEU A 121 -25.54 11.60 -29.76
C LEU A 121 -24.79 11.25 -31.06
N ILE A 122 -23.54 10.82 -31.03
CA ILE A 122 -22.90 10.34 -32.25
C ILE A 122 -22.29 8.97 -32.00
N SER A 123 -22.96 7.94 -32.51
CA SER A 123 -22.43 6.59 -32.66
C SER A 123 -21.18 6.62 -33.53
N ALA A 124 -20.01 6.66 -32.91
CA ALA A 124 -18.77 6.39 -33.61
C ALA A 124 -18.29 4.98 -33.24
N PRO A 125 -17.89 4.16 -34.25
CA PRO A 125 -17.44 2.80 -33.99
C PRO A 125 -16.14 2.80 -33.19
N SER A 126 -16.14 2.06 -32.12
CA SER A 126 -15.06 1.33 -31.44
C SER A 126 -13.61 1.71 -31.78
N THR A 127 -13.18 2.91 -31.49
CA THR A 127 -11.81 3.13 -31.05
C THR A 127 -11.85 3.12 -29.53
N THR A 128 -11.27 2.12 -28.91
CA THR A 128 -11.06 2.03 -27.46
C THR A 128 -10.21 3.24 -27.07
N GLN A 129 -10.87 4.37 -26.81
CA GLN A 129 -10.21 5.49 -26.16
C GLN A 129 -9.81 5.00 -24.76
N VAL A 130 -8.56 4.58 -24.65
CA VAL A 130 -7.94 4.24 -23.37
C VAL A 130 -8.02 5.50 -22.52
N GLY A 131 -9.02 5.54 -21.63
CA GLY A 131 -9.22 6.69 -20.76
C GLY A 131 -7.98 6.91 -19.90
N LEU A 132 -7.53 8.16 -19.83
CA LEU A 132 -6.48 8.53 -18.88
C LEU A 132 -6.98 8.31 -17.45
N LEU A 133 -6.12 7.79 -16.60
CA LEU A 133 -6.37 7.54 -15.18
C LEU A 133 -5.50 8.47 -14.37
N ASP A 134 -6.09 9.17 -13.42
CA ASP A 134 -5.35 9.89 -12.40
C ASP A 134 -4.98 8.92 -11.28
N ILE A 135 -3.69 8.89 -10.94
CA ILE A 135 -3.12 8.08 -9.86
C ILE A 135 -2.75 9.01 -8.74
N GLU A 136 -3.31 8.75 -7.58
CA GLU A 136 -3.14 9.54 -6.38
C GLU A 136 -2.73 8.65 -5.21
N MET A 137 -2.05 9.25 -4.26
CA MET A 137 -1.66 8.63 -3.00
C MET A 137 -2.34 9.36 -1.85
N MET A 138 -3.00 8.62 -0.99
CA MET A 138 -3.62 9.11 0.24
C MET A 138 -2.79 8.65 1.44
N LEU A 139 -2.60 9.54 2.41
CA LEU A 139 -1.90 9.32 3.66
C LEU A 139 -2.91 9.35 4.80
N LEU A 140 -3.21 8.19 5.38
CA LEU A 140 -4.24 8.05 6.40
C LEU A 140 -3.66 7.44 7.68
N GLU A 141 -4.29 7.71 8.81
CA GLU A 141 -4.07 6.94 10.03
C GLU A 141 -4.67 5.53 9.86
N CYS A 142 -3.87 4.50 10.13
CA CYS A 142 -4.32 3.12 10.03
C CYS A 142 -5.42 2.82 11.06
N SER A 143 -5.30 3.36 12.26
CA SER A 143 -6.25 3.14 13.36
C SER A 143 -7.63 3.73 13.12
N THR A 144 -7.72 4.89 12.46
CA THR A 144 -8.98 5.64 12.28
C THR A 144 -9.48 5.67 10.84
N GLY A 145 -8.60 5.45 9.86
CA GLY A 145 -8.90 5.66 8.43
C GLY A 145 -9.06 7.12 8.02
N ARG A 146 -8.74 8.05 8.92
CA ARG A 146 -8.81 9.50 8.64
C ARG A 146 -7.51 10.01 8.05
N ALA A 147 -7.54 11.23 7.50
CA ALA A 147 -6.35 11.94 7.06
C ALA A 147 -5.29 11.98 8.16
N HIS A 148 -4.04 11.63 7.82
CA HIS A 148 -2.96 11.56 8.80
C HIS A 148 -2.58 12.95 9.32
N PRO A 149 -2.59 13.21 10.64
CA PRO A 149 -2.42 14.58 11.19
C PRO A 149 -1.04 15.17 10.96
N GLU A 150 0.00 14.33 10.84
CA GLU A 150 1.37 14.80 10.58
C GLU A 150 1.64 15.04 9.08
N ALA A 151 0.72 14.70 8.18
CA ALA A 151 0.89 14.92 6.76
C ALA A 151 0.37 16.30 6.36
N GLU A 152 1.25 17.18 5.89
CA GLU A 152 0.87 18.50 5.37
C GLU A 152 -0.09 18.37 4.17
N ASN A 153 0.17 17.39 3.31
CA ASN A 153 -0.67 17.05 2.17
C ASN A 153 -1.11 15.59 2.29
N THR A 154 -2.36 15.37 2.67
CA THR A 154 -2.92 14.03 2.87
C THR A 154 -3.30 13.32 1.57
N THR A 155 -3.37 14.06 0.46
CA THR A 155 -3.59 13.50 -0.88
C THR A 155 -2.57 14.10 -1.85
N VAL A 156 -1.81 13.24 -2.50
CA VAL A 156 -0.75 13.63 -3.42
C VAL A 156 -1.04 13.06 -4.81
N PHE A 157 -1.11 13.91 -5.81
CA PHE A 157 -1.17 13.48 -7.20
C PHE A 157 0.20 12.91 -7.62
N ILE A 158 0.21 11.68 -8.13
CA ILE A 158 1.44 11.00 -8.56
C ILE A 158 1.67 11.18 -10.05
N MET A 159 0.69 10.78 -10.86
CA MET A 159 0.80 10.83 -12.32
C MET A 159 -0.56 10.62 -13.00
N ARG A 160 -0.60 10.97 -14.27
CA ARG A 160 -1.67 10.57 -15.18
C ARG A 160 -1.16 9.49 -16.14
N SER A 161 -1.93 8.42 -16.32
CA SER A 161 -1.53 7.27 -17.13
C SER A 161 -2.71 6.68 -17.88
N SER A 162 -2.47 6.17 -19.07
CA SER A 162 -3.45 5.39 -19.83
C SER A 162 -3.53 3.93 -19.37
N ILE A 163 -2.59 3.47 -18.57
CA ILE A 163 -2.51 2.12 -18.02
C ILE A 163 -2.29 2.18 -16.52
N SER A 164 -2.75 1.15 -15.83
CA SER A 164 -2.48 1.00 -14.39
C SER A 164 -1.07 0.44 -14.20
N PRO A 165 -0.12 1.20 -13.61
CA PRO A 165 1.19 0.66 -13.29
C PRO A 165 1.11 -0.36 -12.16
N ILE A 166 2.11 -1.24 -12.07
CA ILE A 166 2.36 -2.02 -10.87
C ILE A 166 3.08 -1.09 -9.89
N LEU A 167 2.57 -1.03 -8.67
CA LEU A 167 3.02 -0.10 -7.65
C LEU A 167 3.47 -0.86 -6.42
N MET A 168 4.61 -0.47 -5.88
CA MET A 168 5.10 -0.92 -4.58
C MET A 168 5.46 0.30 -3.76
N SER A 169 5.03 0.34 -2.51
CA SER A 169 5.37 1.42 -1.59
C SER A 169 6.05 0.88 -0.33
N LYS A 170 7.00 1.64 0.17
CA LYS A 170 7.68 1.38 1.45
C LYS A 170 7.87 2.69 2.19
N ILE A 171 7.61 2.65 3.49
CA ILE A 171 7.77 3.80 4.37
C ILE A 171 8.84 3.47 5.40
N VAL A 172 9.77 4.40 5.61
CA VAL A 172 10.82 4.30 6.64
C VAL A 172 11.03 5.69 7.23
N GLY A 173 10.68 5.87 8.49
CA GLY A 173 10.68 7.17 9.15
C GLY A 173 9.87 8.19 8.34
N LYS A 174 10.44 9.36 8.05
CA LYS A 174 9.80 10.42 7.25
C LYS A 174 9.87 10.20 5.74
N ASN A 175 10.49 9.12 5.28
CA ASN A 175 10.67 8.86 3.86
C ASN A 175 9.67 7.82 3.36
N LEU A 176 9.00 8.14 2.27
CA LEU A 176 8.15 7.23 1.52
C LEU A 176 8.79 6.98 0.15
N VAL A 177 8.98 5.73 -0.17
CA VAL A 177 9.50 5.29 -1.48
C VAL A 177 8.37 4.64 -2.25
N LEU A 178 8.17 5.07 -3.48
CA LEU A 178 7.21 4.49 -4.40
C LEU A 178 7.92 4.03 -5.67
N VAL A 179 7.79 2.75 -5.97
CA VAL A 179 8.29 2.15 -7.21
C VAL A 179 7.13 2.01 -8.17
N LEU A 180 7.27 2.64 -9.34
CA LEU A 180 6.31 2.60 -10.44
C LEU A 180 6.90 1.70 -11.53
N ASN A 181 6.22 0.60 -11.83
CA ASN A 181 6.62 -0.31 -12.90
C ASN A 181 5.55 -0.33 -13.99
N CYS A 182 5.90 0.20 -15.16
CA CYS A 182 5.03 0.28 -16.33
C CYS A 182 5.40 -0.81 -17.35
N ILE A 183 5.12 -2.08 -17.02
CA ILE A 183 5.57 -3.28 -17.76
C ILE A 183 5.16 -3.28 -19.25
N HIS A 184 4.04 -2.64 -19.59
CA HIS A 184 3.45 -2.71 -20.93
C HIS A 184 3.67 -1.47 -21.80
N THR A 185 4.49 -0.53 -21.34
CA THR A 185 4.87 0.65 -22.13
C THR A 185 6.36 0.60 -22.42
N VAL A 186 6.78 1.42 -23.37
CA VAL A 186 8.18 1.58 -23.83
C VAL A 186 9.19 1.30 -22.72
N PRO A 187 10.20 0.43 -22.95
CA PRO A 187 11.27 0.18 -21.99
C PRO A 187 11.85 1.48 -21.45
N GLY A 188 12.02 1.59 -20.13
CA GLY A 188 12.61 2.76 -19.48
C GLY A 188 11.64 3.70 -18.76
N LYS A 189 10.35 3.38 -18.67
CA LYS A 189 9.38 4.22 -17.90
C LYS A 189 9.22 3.83 -16.42
N ASN A 190 10.02 2.92 -15.93
CA ASN A 190 10.03 2.62 -14.50
C ASN A 190 10.60 3.81 -13.72
N ARG A 191 9.97 4.15 -12.62
CA ARG A 191 10.38 5.27 -11.78
C ARG A 191 10.44 4.86 -10.33
N VAL A 192 11.41 5.39 -9.62
CA VAL A 192 11.46 5.32 -8.16
C VAL A 192 11.31 6.75 -7.65
N LEU A 193 10.30 6.97 -6.88
CA LEU A 193 9.95 8.28 -6.34
C LEU A 193 10.21 8.27 -4.84
N PHE A 194 10.86 9.31 -4.33
CA PHE A 194 11.16 9.48 -2.91
C PHE A 194 10.47 10.75 -2.39
N TRP A 195 9.59 10.60 -1.41
CA TRP A 195 8.92 11.70 -0.73
C TRP A 195 9.35 11.82 0.72
N ASN A 196 9.35 13.05 1.21
CA ASN A 196 9.10 13.31 2.61
C ASN A 196 7.58 13.35 2.79
N TRP A 197 6.98 12.30 3.32
CA TRP A 197 5.53 12.18 3.39
C TRP A 197 4.90 13.21 4.34
N ARG A 198 5.62 13.66 5.40
CA ARG A 198 5.12 14.70 6.30
C ARG A 198 4.96 16.03 5.62
N MET A 199 5.93 16.43 4.82
CA MET A 199 5.96 17.71 4.10
C MET A 199 5.32 17.65 2.71
N GLY A 200 4.94 16.46 2.24
CA GLY A 200 4.43 16.29 0.88
C GLY A 200 5.44 16.59 -0.24
N ILE A 201 6.74 16.67 0.09
CA ILE A 201 7.79 17.07 -0.85
C ILE A 201 8.40 15.86 -1.56
N LEU A 202 8.35 15.86 -2.88
CA LEU A 202 9.08 14.92 -3.73
C LEU A 202 10.58 15.28 -3.71
N LYS A 203 11.41 14.39 -3.16
CA LYS A 203 12.86 14.63 -3.00
C LYS A 203 13.63 14.30 -4.28
N THR A 204 13.30 13.17 -4.90
CA THR A 204 14.01 12.71 -6.10
C THR A 204 13.17 11.75 -6.92
N VAL A 205 13.50 11.70 -8.21
CA VAL A 205 12.97 10.73 -9.16
C VAL A 205 14.15 10.03 -9.79
N SER A 206 14.26 8.72 -9.57
CA SER A 206 15.28 7.90 -10.22
C SER A 206 14.65 7.07 -11.33
N GLN A 207 15.27 7.05 -12.48
CA GLN A 207 14.94 6.09 -13.54
C GLN A 207 15.97 4.95 -13.44
N PRO A 208 15.54 3.72 -13.18
CA PRO A 208 16.46 2.59 -13.21
C PRO A 208 17.00 2.44 -14.64
N THR A 209 18.29 2.62 -14.79
CA THR A 209 19.02 2.30 -16.03
C THR A 209 19.16 0.78 -16.09
N TYR A 210 18.32 0.12 -16.89
CA TYR A 210 18.55 -1.27 -17.23
C TYR A 210 19.74 -1.31 -18.21
N GLN A 211 20.90 -1.71 -17.74
CA GLN A 211 21.93 -2.24 -18.64
C GLN A 211 21.41 -3.61 -19.10
N ILE A 212 20.90 -3.68 -20.31
CA ILE A 212 20.66 -4.97 -20.97
C ILE A 212 22.05 -5.59 -21.11
N ALA A 213 22.31 -6.65 -20.34
CA ALA A 213 23.53 -7.45 -20.56
C ALA A 213 23.52 -7.88 -22.04
N PRO A 214 24.67 -7.76 -22.73
CA PRO A 214 24.75 -8.21 -24.12
C PRO A 214 24.30 -9.69 -24.18
N PRO A 215 23.62 -10.10 -25.26
CA PRO A 215 23.26 -11.50 -25.43
C PRO A 215 24.52 -12.33 -25.33
N TYR A 216 24.49 -13.37 -24.52
CA TYR A 216 25.56 -14.34 -24.46
C TYR A 216 25.61 -15.03 -25.81
N ASP A 217 26.71 -14.80 -26.57
CA ASP A 217 27.03 -15.58 -27.75
C ASP A 217 27.35 -17.01 -27.27
N TYR A 218 26.49 -17.96 -27.66
CA TYR A 218 26.72 -19.38 -27.46
C TYR A 218 27.46 -19.96 -28.66
#